data_1cb4a5e532923beb676f6ed922037031
#
_entry.id   1cb4a5e532923beb676f6ed922037031
#
_cell.length_a   1.000
_cell.length_b   1.000
_cell.length_c   1.000
_cell.angle_alpha   90.00
_cell.angle_beta   90.00
_cell.angle_gamma   90.00
#
_symmetry.space_group_name_H-M   'P 1'
#
loop_
_entity.id
_entity.type
_entity.pdbx_description
1 polymer ?
#
loop_
_entity_poly.entity_id
_entity_poly.type
_entity_poly.pdbx_seq_one_letter_code
_entity_poly.pdbx_strand_id
1 'polypeptide(L)'
;MRHTLAPGFGDPDNFELHNCDTQRNLSTEGIIQAQKIGKLLKSIGIVTASVYSSQWCRCVDTANNLGLGPILLLPPLNSFFQTLSKKERQTNTIRNWINSQNLDKPTILVTHQVNITALTGVYPTSGEIVVVKRTRASGLKLVGTFNQ
;
A
#
# COMPACT_ATOMS: atom_id res chain seq x y z
N MET A 1 -3.43 -1.29 -1.28
CA MET A 1 -3.21 -2.61 -0.64
C MET A 1 -2.20 -2.50 0.50
N ARG A 2 -2.30 -3.38 1.48
CA ARG A 2 -1.25 -3.54 2.47
C ARG A 2 -0.05 -4.27 1.85
N HIS A 3 1.18 -3.91 2.26
CA HIS A 3 2.37 -4.70 1.91
C HIS A 3 2.16 -6.19 2.26
N THR A 4 2.82 -7.08 1.54
CA THR A 4 2.74 -8.53 1.75
C THR A 4 3.46 -8.95 3.04
N LEU A 5 3.53 -10.25 3.30
CA LEU A 5 3.99 -10.79 4.58
C LEU A 5 5.40 -10.31 4.92
N ALA A 6 5.49 -9.55 6.00
CA ALA A 6 6.71 -9.14 6.68
C ALA A 6 6.57 -9.58 8.14
N PRO A 7 7.23 -10.64 8.59
CA PRO A 7 7.10 -11.20 9.93
C PRO A 7 7.49 -10.19 11.02
N GLY A 8 6.86 -10.32 12.20
CA GLY A 8 7.12 -9.46 13.34
C GLY A 8 6.18 -8.25 13.43
N PHE A 9 6.49 -7.34 14.35
CA PHE A 9 5.67 -6.20 14.71
C PHE A 9 6.53 -4.94 14.83
N GLY A 10 6.07 -3.81 14.29
CA GLY A 10 6.83 -2.56 14.28
C GLY A 10 8.04 -2.60 13.34
N ASP A 11 8.93 -1.68 13.52
CA ASP A 11 10.28 -1.66 12.94
C ASP A 11 11.30 -1.61 14.09
N PRO A 12 12.57 -2.03 13.90
CA PRO A 12 13.63 -1.94 14.91
C PRO A 12 13.85 -0.51 15.41
N ASP A 13 14.40 -0.37 16.62
CA ASP A 13 14.66 0.94 17.23
C ASP A 13 15.66 1.80 16.45
N ASN A 14 16.58 1.14 15.72
CA ASN A 14 17.56 1.78 14.85
C ASN A 14 17.04 2.01 13.43
N PHE A 15 15.73 2.10 13.24
CA PHE A 15 15.10 2.28 11.93
C PHE A 15 15.63 3.50 11.19
N GLU A 16 16.06 3.29 9.95
CA GLU A 16 16.45 4.30 8.98
C GLU A 16 15.69 4.10 7.67
N LEU A 17 15.04 5.15 7.17
CA LEU A 17 14.15 5.06 6.01
C LEU A 17 14.85 4.59 4.73
N HIS A 18 16.13 4.95 4.56
CA HIS A 18 16.90 4.63 3.35
C HIS A 18 17.84 3.43 3.52
N ASN A 19 17.72 2.72 4.62
CA ASN A 19 18.54 1.56 4.93
C ASN A 19 17.66 0.34 5.24
N CYS A 20 17.52 -0.56 4.26
CA CYS A 20 16.63 -1.72 4.40
C CYS A 20 17.11 -2.69 5.48
N ASP A 21 18.40 -2.73 5.82
CA ASP A 21 18.94 -3.61 6.86
C ASP A 21 18.45 -3.23 8.26
N THR A 22 17.98 -2.01 8.42
CA THR A 22 17.39 -1.50 9.68
C THR A 22 15.87 -1.60 9.72
N GLN A 23 15.25 -2.23 8.73
CA GLN A 23 13.80 -2.32 8.61
C GLN A 23 13.30 -3.76 8.76
N ARG A 24 12.04 -3.88 9.14
CA ARG A 24 11.31 -5.13 9.04
C ARG A 24 10.92 -5.37 7.58
N ASN A 25 11.54 -6.34 6.94
CA ASN A 25 11.42 -6.64 5.52
C ASN A 25 10.46 -7.79 5.22
N LEU A 26 10.16 -8.01 3.94
CA LEU A 26 9.37 -9.16 3.49
C LEU A 26 10.11 -10.47 3.79
N SER A 27 9.36 -11.51 4.14
CA SER A 27 9.87 -12.87 4.06
C SER A 27 9.84 -13.38 2.61
N THR A 28 10.47 -14.54 2.39
CA THR A 28 10.37 -15.25 1.11
C THR A 28 8.92 -15.52 0.72
N GLU A 29 8.08 -15.91 1.69
CA GLU A 29 6.63 -16.12 1.49
C GLU A 29 5.94 -14.80 1.12
N GLY A 30 6.37 -13.67 1.70
CA GLY A 30 5.86 -12.35 1.35
C GLY A 30 6.17 -11.95 -0.10
N ILE A 31 7.38 -12.26 -0.57
CA ILE A 31 7.77 -12.05 -1.97
C ILE A 31 6.92 -12.92 -2.90
N ILE A 32 6.77 -14.20 -2.59
CA ILE A 32 5.92 -15.14 -3.36
C ILE A 32 4.47 -14.68 -3.36
N GLN A 33 3.95 -14.19 -2.22
CA GLN A 33 2.61 -13.63 -2.12
C GLN A 33 2.42 -12.44 -3.07
N ALA A 34 3.37 -11.50 -3.10
CA ALA A 34 3.30 -10.35 -4.00
C ALA A 34 3.28 -10.77 -5.48
N GLN A 35 4.12 -11.74 -5.86
CA GLN A 35 4.15 -12.28 -7.22
C GLN A 35 2.84 -12.96 -7.61
N LYS A 36 2.23 -13.74 -6.70
CA LYS A 36 0.93 -14.38 -6.93
C LYS A 36 -0.17 -13.33 -7.11
N ILE A 37 -0.20 -12.29 -6.28
CA ILE A 37 -1.14 -11.18 -6.41
C ILE A 37 -0.97 -10.49 -7.77
N GLY A 38 0.26 -10.21 -8.18
CA GLY A 38 0.54 -9.62 -9.49
C GLY A 38 0.05 -10.48 -10.66
N LYS A 39 0.29 -11.80 -10.61
CA LYS A 39 -0.21 -12.75 -11.61
C LYS A 39 -1.74 -12.76 -11.67
N LEU A 40 -2.40 -12.75 -10.52
CA LEU A 40 -3.86 -12.74 -10.45
C LEU A 40 -4.44 -11.43 -10.99
N LEU A 41 -3.87 -10.27 -10.64
CA LEU A 41 -4.31 -8.99 -11.21
C LEU A 41 -4.20 -8.99 -12.74
N LYS A 42 -3.11 -9.53 -13.29
CA LYS A 42 -2.95 -9.69 -14.75
C LYS A 42 -3.99 -10.64 -15.36
N SER A 43 -4.33 -11.74 -14.69
CA SER A 43 -5.31 -12.72 -15.20
C SER A 43 -6.74 -12.15 -15.26
N ILE A 44 -7.05 -11.14 -14.46
CA ILE A 44 -8.35 -10.43 -14.50
C ILE A 44 -8.31 -9.14 -15.34
N GLY A 45 -7.26 -8.95 -16.15
CA GLY A 45 -7.15 -7.86 -17.11
C GLY A 45 -6.38 -6.62 -16.62
N ILE A 46 -5.88 -6.60 -15.38
CA ILE A 46 -5.02 -5.51 -14.88
C ILE A 46 -3.56 -5.84 -15.23
N VAL A 47 -3.20 -5.69 -16.50
CA VAL A 47 -1.85 -6.02 -17.01
C VAL A 47 -0.84 -4.94 -16.61
N THR A 48 -1.27 -3.68 -16.56
CA THR A 48 -0.47 -2.53 -16.12
C THR A 48 -1.27 -1.65 -15.18
N ALA A 49 -0.59 -0.96 -14.28
CA ALA A 49 -1.19 0.00 -13.35
C ALA A 49 -0.25 1.17 -13.06
N SER A 50 -0.78 2.29 -12.59
CA SER A 50 0.00 3.32 -11.92
C SER A 50 0.28 2.85 -10.49
N VAL A 51 1.54 2.52 -10.18
CA VAL A 51 1.91 1.93 -8.88
C VAL A 51 2.62 2.96 -8.03
N TYR A 52 2.04 3.27 -6.88
CA TYR A 52 2.62 4.15 -5.87
C TYR A 52 2.91 3.36 -4.59
N SER A 53 4.03 3.66 -3.95
CA SER A 53 4.47 2.96 -2.75
C SER A 53 4.87 3.91 -1.63
N SER A 54 4.61 3.49 -0.39
CA SER A 54 5.38 3.96 0.76
C SER A 54 6.88 3.76 0.51
N GLN A 55 7.70 4.59 1.15
CA GLN A 55 9.16 4.51 1.05
C GLN A 55 9.76 3.35 1.88
N TRP A 56 8.97 2.66 2.72
CA TRP A 56 9.42 1.47 3.45
C TRP A 56 9.80 0.33 2.50
N CYS A 57 10.92 -0.33 2.74
CA CYS A 57 11.44 -1.39 1.87
C CYS A 57 10.42 -2.49 1.62
N ARG A 58 9.68 -2.96 2.64
CA ARG A 58 8.62 -3.95 2.46
C ARG A 58 7.48 -3.52 1.53
N CYS A 59 7.20 -2.22 1.45
CA CYS A 59 6.19 -1.70 0.51
C CYS A 59 6.76 -1.61 -0.91
N VAL A 60 8.00 -1.14 -1.05
CA VAL A 60 8.71 -1.06 -2.32
C VAL A 60 8.88 -2.46 -2.91
N ASP A 61 9.32 -3.43 -2.10
CA ASP A 61 9.50 -4.82 -2.53
C ASP A 61 8.17 -5.47 -2.91
N THR A 62 7.09 -5.20 -2.15
CA THR A 62 5.76 -5.64 -2.55
C THR A 62 5.40 -5.08 -3.92
N ALA A 63 5.52 -3.76 -4.11
CA ALA A 63 5.19 -3.09 -5.36
C ALA A 63 6.01 -3.60 -6.55
N ASN A 64 7.32 -3.83 -6.36
CA ASN A 64 8.21 -4.41 -7.37
C ASN A 64 7.73 -5.81 -7.79
N ASN A 65 7.41 -6.66 -6.82
CA ASN A 65 7.02 -8.05 -7.06
C ASN A 65 5.60 -8.21 -7.63
N LEU A 66 4.74 -7.17 -7.58
CA LEU A 66 3.49 -7.15 -8.35
C LEU A 66 3.76 -7.15 -9.86
N GLY A 67 4.84 -6.52 -10.33
CA GLY A 67 5.24 -6.48 -11.73
C GLY A 67 4.21 -5.83 -12.66
N LEU A 68 3.56 -4.73 -12.21
CA LEU A 68 2.48 -4.06 -12.93
C LEU A 68 2.89 -2.71 -13.55
N GLY A 69 4.11 -2.27 -13.34
CA GLY A 69 4.64 -1.03 -13.90
C GLY A 69 5.73 -0.40 -13.04
N PRO A 70 6.28 0.74 -13.46
CA PRO A 70 7.24 1.50 -12.67
C PRO A 70 6.62 1.98 -11.37
N ILE A 71 7.45 2.04 -10.31
CA ILE A 71 7.01 2.42 -8.97
C ILE A 71 7.37 3.88 -8.72
N LEU A 72 6.39 4.64 -8.25
CA LEU A 72 6.56 6.00 -7.78
C LEU A 72 6.45 6.03 -6.25
N LEU A 73 7.46 6.58 -5.60
CA LEU A 73 7.43 6.75 -4.14
C LEU A 73 6.48 7.89 -3.77
N LEU A 74 5.59 7.63 -2.81
CA LEU A 74 4.62 8.60 -2.32
C LEU A 74 4.71 8.69 -0.78
N PRO A 75 5.48 9.66 -0.25
CA PRO A 75 5.73 9.78 1.20
C PRO A 75 4.49 9.76 2.10
N PRO A 76 3.34 10.34 1.71
CA PRO A 76 2.11 10.20 2.50
C PRO A 76 1.65 8.77 2.76
N LEU A 77 2.10 7.77 1.97
CA LEU A 77 1.82 6.34 2.20
C LEU A 77 2.69 5.72 3.30
N ASN A 78 3.66 6.44 3.85
CA ASN A 78 4.54 5.97 4.92
C ASN A 78 3.74 5.61 6.18
N SER A 79 4.26 4.68 6.98
CA SER A 79 3.59 4.28 8.23
C SER A 79 3.60 5.40 9.25
N PHE A 80 2.48 5.64 9.90
CA PHE A 80 2.42 6.48 11.10
C PHE A 80 2.20 5.65 12.38
N PHE A 81 2.44 4.34 12.32
CA PHE A 81 2.21 3.43 13.43
C PHE A 81 2.93 3.87 14.71
N GLN A 82 4.18 4.30 14.62
CA GLN A 82 4.96 4.82 15.74
C GLN A 82 4.68 6.31 16.06
N THR A 83 3.84 6.99 15.27
CA THR A 83 3.54 8.42 15.43
C THR A 83 2.06 8.67 15.13
N LEU A 84 1.20 8.16 16.02
CA LEU A 84 -0.26 8.22 15.83
C LEU A 84 -0.82 9.65 15.72
N SER A 85 -0.13 10.65 16.24
CA SER A 85 -0.47 12.08 16.09
C SER A 85 -0.50 12.54 14.63
N LYS A 86 0.18 11.83 13.72
CA LYS A 86 0.17 12.12 12.28
C LYS A 86 -1.07 11.60 11.55
N LYS A 87 -1.89 10.72 12.19
CA LYS A 87 -3.01 10.00 11.56
C LYS A 87 -3.90 10.92 10.74
N GLU A 88 -4.49 11.92 11.36
CA GLU A 88 -5.49 12.78 10.70
C GLU A 88 -4.88 13.57 9.54
N ARG A 89 -3.77 14.28 9.79
CA ARG A 89 -3.09 15.07 8.78
C ARG A 89 -2.67 14.22 7.58
N GLN A 90 -2.05 13.07 7.83
CA GLN A 90 -1.54 12.21 6.78
C GLN A 90 -2.67 11.57 5.98
N THR A 91 -3.75 11.12 6.65
CA THR A 91 -4.95 10.58 6.01
C THR A 91 -5.59 11.59 5.06
N ASN A 92 -5.71 12.85 5.52
CA ASN A 92 -6.25 13.93 4.68
C ASN A 92 -5.33 14.24 3.49
N THR A 93 -4.01 14.19 3.68
CA THR A 93 -3.05 14.35 2.57
C THR A 93 -3.24 13.26 1.52
N ILE A 94 -3.41 11.98 1.92
CA ILE A 94 -3.66 10.88 0.98
C ILE A 94 -5.00 11.08 0.25
N ARG A 95 -6.07 11.47 0.96
CA ARG A 95 -7.37 11.77 0.34
C ARG A 95 -7.28 12.87 -0.72
N ASN A 96 -6.63 13.96 -0.39
CA ASN A 96 -6.44 15.09 -1.30
C ASN A 96 -5.64 14.66 -2.52
N TRP A 97 -4.58 13.87 -2.32
CA TRP A 97 -3.80 13.31 -3.41
C TRP A 97 -4.67 12.42 -4.32
N ILE A 98 -5.44 11.47 -3.77
CA ILE A 98 -6.35 10.63 -4.56
C ILE A 98 -7.35 11.49 -5.35
N ASN A 99 -7.89 12.55 -4.74
CA ASN A 99 -8.86 13.42 -5.39
C ASN A 99 -8.26 14.24 -6.55
N SER A 100 -6.97 14.55 -6.50
CA SER A 100 -6.27 15.30 -7.55
C SER A 100 -5.79 14.44 -8.72
N GLN A 101 -5.79 13.10 -8.58
CA GLN A 101 -5.27 12.22 -9.62
C GLN A 101 -6.26 12.00 -10.75
N ASN A 102 -5.73 11.83 -11.97
CA ASN A 102 -6.46 11.16 -13.04
C ASN A 102 -6.43 9.65 -12.78
N LEU A 103 -7.62 9.04 -12.61
CA LEU A 103 -7.80 7.61 -12.32
C LEU A 103 -8.37 6.84 -13.52
N ASP A 104 -8.04 7.24 -14.74
CA ASP A 104 -8.47 6.54 -15.97
C ASP A 104 -7.81 5.16 -16.11
N LYS A 105 -6.71 4.95 -15.40
CA LYS A 105 -6.03 3.65 -15.32
C LYS A 105 -6.12 3.09 -13.91
N PRO A 106 -6.06 1.76 -13.76
CA PRO A 106 -5.92 1.13 -12.45
C PRO A 106 -4.75 1.77 -11.69
N THR A 107 -5.01 2.21 -10.47
CA THR A 107 -4.01 2.84 -9.60
C THR A 107 -3.89 2.02 -8.33
N ILE A 108 -2.67 1.60 -8.01
CA ILE A 108 -2.36 0.77 -6.85
C ILE A 108 -1.51 1.58 -5.88
N LEU A 109 -1.98 1.68 -4.63
CA LEU A 109 -1.25 2.28 -3.53
C LEU A 109 -0.79 1.17 -2.59
N VAL A 110 0.53 0.93 -2.51
CA VAL A 110 1.11 -0.04 -1.57
C VAL A 110 1.52 0.69 -0.30
N THR A 111 0.90 0.33 0.81
CA THR A 111 1.05 1.04 2.08
C THR A 111 0.90 0.10 3.28
N HIS A 112 0.65 0.66 4.45
CA HIS A 112 0.58 -0.02 5.73
C HIS A 112 -0.85 -0.12 6.23
N GLN A 113 -1.10 -1.08 7.13
CA GLN A 113 -2.41 -1.32 7.76
C GLN A 113 -3.01 -0.03 8.33
N VAL A 114 -2.20 0.78 9.06
CA VAL A 114 -2.69 2.01 9.72
C VAL A 114 -3.25 3.04 8.73
N ASN A 115 -2.64 3.19 7.56
CA ASN A 115 -3.13 4.09 6.51
C ASN A 115 -4.45 3.61 5.91
N ILE A 116 -4.55 2.30 5.62
CA ILE A 116 -5.75 1.71 5.03
C ILE A 116 -6.91 1.81 6.01
N THR A 117 -6.67 1.45 7.28
CA THR A 117 -7.73 1.55 8.31
C THR A 117 -8.18 2.99 8.52
N ALA A 118 -7.26 3.95 8.54
CA ALA A 118 -7.62 5.36 8.68
C ALA A 118 -8.42 5.91 7.48
N LEU A 119 -8.13 5.41 6.28
CA LEU A 119 -8.82 5.83 5.05
C LEU A 119 -10.18 5.19 4.86
N THR A 120 -10.34 3.92 5.24
CA THR A 120 -11.44 3.06 4.79
C THR A 120 -12.22 2.39 5.91
N GLY A 121 -11.71 2.37 7.13
CA GLY A 121 -12.23 1.59 8.25
C GLY A 121 -11.88 0.10 8.21
N VAL A 122 -11.33 -0.41 7.09
CA VAL A 122 -10.94 -1.82 6.95
C VAL A 122 -9.61 -2.07 7.65
N TYR A 123 -9.51 -3.17 8.38
CA TYR A 123 -8.27 -3.66 9.00
C TYR A 123 -7.67 -4.79 8.13
N PRO A 124 -6.82 -4.47 7.14
CA PRO A 124 -6.39 -5.46 6.16
C PRO A 124 -5.32 -6.40 6.73
N THR A 125 -5.35 -7.65 6.30
CA THR A 125 -4.26 -8.61 6.46
C THR A 125 -3.09 -8.32 5.50
N SER A 126 -1.95 -9.01 5.65
CA SER A 126 -0.81 -8.84 4.75
C SER A 126 -1.17 -9.21 3.30
N GLY A 127 -0.87 -8.34 2.36
CA GLY A 127 -1.19 -8.52 0.95
C GLY A 127 -2.64 -8.22 0.55
N GLU A 128 -3.53 -7.96 1.52
CA GLU A 128 -4.94 -7.69 1.20
C GLU A 128 -5.10 -6.41 0.41
N ILE A 129 -5.90 -6.48 -0.64
CA ILE A 129 -6.30 -5.37 -1.49
C ILE A 129 -7.65 -4.86 -1.02
N VAL A 130 -7.71 -3.58 -0.67
CA VAL A 130 -8.95 -2.87 -0.39
C VAL A 130 -9.28 -2.00 -1.59
N VAL A 131 -10.36 -2.33 -2.27
CA VAL A 131 -10.80 -1.63 -3.48
C VAL A 131 -11.70 -0.47 -3.09
N VAL A 132 -11.32 0.72 -3.48
CA VAL A 132 -12.08 1.94 -3.23
C VAL A 132 -12.38 2.67 -4.54
N LYS A 133 -13.51 3.36 -4.56
CA LYS A 133 -13.90 4.23 -5.67
C LYS A 133 -14.03 5.66 -5.17
N ARG A 134 -13.49 6.62 -5.91
CA ARG A 134 -13.69 8.04 -5.67
C ARG A 134 -15.15 8.40 -5.95
N THR A 135 -15.75 9.17 -5.06
CA THR A 135 -17.11 9.70 -5.23
C THR A 135 -17.07 11.17 -5.70
N ARG A 136 -18.17 11.65 -6.27
CA ARG A 136 -18.31 13.05 -6.70
C ARG A 136 -18.14 14.06 -5.56
N ALA A 137 -18.48 13.65 -4.32
CA ALA A 137 -18.34 14.49 -3.13
C ALA A 137 -16.94 14.41 -2.49
N SER A 138 -15.89 14.13 -3.27
CA SER A 138 -14.49 14.03 -2.80
C SER A 138 -14.25 12.97 -1.70
N GLY A 139 -15.18 12.01 -1.56
CA GLY A 139 -15.07 10.89 -0.65
C GLY A 139 -14.51 9.63 -1.32
N LEU A 140 -14.19 8.63 -0.49
CA LEU A 140 -13.86 7.29 -0.92
C LEU A 140 -14.99 6.33 -0.52
N LYS A 141 -15.49 5.57 -1.48
CA LYS A 141 -16.46 4.49 -1.23
C LYS A 141 -15.71 3.17 -1.29
N LEU A 142 -15.82 2.38 -0.22
CA LEU A 142 -15.37 0.98 -0.23
C LEU A 142 -16.21 0.20 -1.25
N VAL A 143 -15.55 -0.51 -2.14
CA VAL A 143 -16.16 -1.41 -3.14
C VAL A 143 -16.09 -2.85 -2.68
N GLY A 144 -14.97 -3.27 -2.10
CA GLY A 144 -14.75 -4.60 -1.58
C GLY A 144 -13.31 -4.81 -1.14
N THR A 145 -13.05 -5.98 -0.62
CA THR A 145 -11.71 -6.43 -0.26
C THR A 145 -11.39 -7.74 -0.97
N PHE A 146 -10.11 -7.96 -1.20
CA PHE A 146 -9.61 -9.14 -1.86
C PHE A 146 -8.36 -9.62 -1.12
N ASN A 147 -8.39 -10.86 -0.67
CA ASN A 147 -7.28 -11.55 0.00
C ASN A 147 -6.95 -12.84 -0.74
N GLN A 148 -5.67 -13.21 -0.79
CA GLN A 148 -5.16 -14.48 -1.32
C GLN A 148 -4.55 -15.34 -0.22
#